data_87f029707f1804f30c5d5d480bf77a54
#
_entry.id   87f029707f1804f30c5d5d480bf77a54
#
_cell.length_a   1.000
_cell.length_b   1.000
_cell.length_c   1.000
_cell.angle_alpha   90.00
_cell.angle_beta   90.00
_cell.angle_gamma   90.00
#
_symmetry.space_group_name_H-M   'P 1'
#
loop_
_entity.id
_entity.type
_entity.pdbx_description
1 polymer ?
#
loop_
_entity_poly.entity_id
_entity_poly.type
_entity_poly.pdbx_seq_one_letter_code
_entity_poly.pdbx_strand_id
1 'polypeptide(L)'
;CQGAVFCLKISKKGKLFFQRQAAAQAVRAPMGHDRKKQYLLPEGEIVPPLVDLGVLTPDGRVVKAKYDKYKQINRFLEFLDDLLAKDGSETVRVVDFGCGKSYLTFVVYHYITAVLHKRADIVGLDLKEEVIDHCSRVAEKYGYTGLRFFCGDIRDYRGERPDLVITLH
;
A
#
# COMPACT_ATOMS: atom_id res chain seq x y z
N CYS A 1 -19.48 8.18 -15.40
CA CYS A 1 -18.10 7.99 -14.96
C CYS A 1 -17.57 6.71 -15.57
N GLN A 2 -16.60 6.80 -16.48
CA GLN A 2 -15.92 5.64 -17.05
C GLN A 2 -14.74 5.31 -16.14
N GLY A 3 -14.85 4.23 -15.37
CA GLY A 3 -13.79 3.76 -14.50
C GLY A 3 -12.65 3.11 -15.29
N ALA A 4 -11.41 3.45 -15.00
CA ALA A 4 -10.24 2.75 -15.52
C ALA A 4 -9.82 1.65 -14.52
N VAL A 5 -9.49 0.47 -15.03
CA VAL A 5 -8.92 -0.63 -14.22
C VAL A 5 -7.40 -0.60 -14.36
N PHE A 6 -6.70 -0.56 -13.22
CA PHE A 6 -5.24 -0.55 -13.16
C PHE A 6 -4.75 -1.85 -12.53
N CYS A 7 -3.79 -2.51 -13.15
CA CYS A 7 -3.14 -3.71 -12.62
C CYS A 7 -1.65 -3.42 -12.39
N LEU A 8 -1.20 -3.54 -11.14
CA LEU A 8 0.21 -3.42 -10.75
C LEU A 8 0.74 -4.80 -10.35
N LYS A 9 1.78 -5.28 -11.03
CA LYS A 9 2.48 -6.53 -10.69
C LYS A 9 3.91 -6.23 -10.28
N ILE A 10 4.35 -6.77 -9.16
CA ILE A 10 5.74 -6.70 -8.70
C ILE A 10 6.35 -8.10 -8.78
N SER A 11 7.43 -8.26 -9.55
CA SER A 11 8.14 -9.54 -9.62
C SER A 11 8.98 -9.79 -8.38
N LYS A 12 9.36 -11.06 -8.12
CA LYS A 12 10.27 -11.46 -7.03
C LYS A 12 11.63 -10.71 -7.04
N LYS A 13 12.03 -10.17 -8.19
CA LYS A 13 13.26 -9.38 -8.35
C LYS A 13 13.02 -7.86 -8.23
N GLY A 14 11.87 -7.44 -7.70
CA GLY A 14 11.55 -6.02 -7.49
C GLY A 14 11.18 -5.23 -8.75
N LYS A 15 10.98 -5.88 -9.90
CA LYS A 15 10.51 -5.20 -11.11
C LYS A 15 9.01 -4.96 -11.02
N LEU A 16 8.60 -3.72 -11.20
CA LEU A 16 7.22 -3.27 -11.26
C LEU A 16 6.72 -3.33 -12.70
N PHE A 17 5.57 -3.98 -12.89
CA PHE A 17 4.84 -3.99 -14.15
C PHE A 17 3.49 -3.33 -13.92
N PHE A 18 3.26 -2.24 -14.63
CA PHE A 18 2.00 -1.51 -14.60
C PHE A 18 1.27 -1.69 -15.93
N GLN A 19 0.03 -2.15 -15.86
CA GLN A 19 -0.81 -2.31 -17.04
C GLN A 19 -2.10 -1.51 -16.86
N ARG A 20 -2.30 -0.50 -17.72
CA ARG A 20 -3.53 0.27 -17.83
C ARG A 20 -4.31 -0.24 -19.03
N GLN A 21 -5.53 -0.67 -18.81
CA GLN A 21 -6.46 -0.86 -19.92
C GLN A 21 -7.14 0.47 -20.24
N ALA A 22 -7.05 0.85 -21.49
CA ALA A 22 -7.20 2.18 -21.99
C ALA A 22 -8.58 2.81 -21.77
N ALA A 23 -8.55 4.04 -21.29
CA ALA A 23 -9.39 5.10 -21.80
C ALA A 23 -8.46 6.22 -22.28
N ALA A 24 -8.76 6.79 -23.43
CA ALA A 24 -8.03 7.70 -24.28
C ALA A 24 -6.93 8.60 -23.67
N GLN A 25 -5.81 8.64 -24.40
CA GLN A 25 -4.79 9.70 -24.53
C GLN A 25 -4.65 10.72 -23.39
N ALA A 26 -3.65 10.52 -22.53
CA ALA A 26 -3.07 11.57 -21.72
C ALA A 26 -1.70 11.97 -22.30
N VAL A 27 -1.55 13.25 -22.59
CA VAL A 27 -0.33 13.92 -23.07
C VAL A 27 0.81 13.70 -22.06
N ARG A 28 1.94 13.15 -22.50
CA ARG A 28 3.15 13.04 -21.69
C ARG A 28 3.76 14.43 -21.48
N ALA A 29 3.82 14.87 -20.22
CA ALA A 29 4.66 15.99 -19.85
C ALA A 29 6.15 15.58 -19.86
N PRO A 30 7.12 16.44 -20.23
CA PRO A 30 8.53 16.11 -20.28
C PRO A 30 9.08 15.88 -18.87
N MET A 31 9.72 14.71 -18.66
CA MET A 31 10.40 14.37 -17.41
C MET A 31 11.75 15.09 -17.34
N GLY A 32 11.83 16.13 -16.51
CA GLY A 32 13.11 16.74 -16.14
C GLY A 32 13.95 15.80 -15.28
N HIS A 33 15.22 15.62 -15.67
CA HIS A 33 16.17 14.62 -15.11
C HIS A 33 16.76 14.95 -13.74
N ASP A 34 16.28 16.02 -13.04
CA ASP A 34 16.91 16.50 -11.79
C ASP A 34 15.90 16.73 -10.66
N ARG A 35 14.95 15.81 -10.48
CA ARG A 35 14.11 15.80 -9.28
C ARG A 35 14.84 15.05 -8.17
N LYS A 36 15.30 15.77 -7.14
CA LYS A 36 15.52 15.15 -5.82
C LYS A 36 14.27 14.35 -5.50
N LYS A 37 14.41 13.02 -5.35
CA LYS A 37 13.29 12.14 -5.00
C LYS A 37 12.76 12.60 -3.64
N GLN A 38 11.66 13.32 -3.62
CA GLN A 38 10.90 13.54 -2.39
C GLN A 38 10.10 12.25 -2.17
N TYR A 39 10.49 11.49 -1.15
CA TYR A 39 9.74 10.34 -0.72
C TYR A 39 8.45 10.78 -0.05
N LEU A 40 7.33 10.12 -0.34
CA LEU A 40 6.04 10.36 0.32
C LEU A 40 6.03 9.87 1.77
N LEU A 41 6.90 8.89 2.08
CA LEU A 41 7.28 8.52 3.44
C LEU A 41 8.75 8.91 3.61
N PRO A 42 9.07 10.12 4.09
CA PRO A 42 10.46 10.55 4.28
C PRO A 42 11.12 9.83 5.46
N GLU A 43 12.45 9.78 5.47
CA GLU A 43 13.20 9.32 6.65
C GLU A 43 12.92 10.26 7.83
N GLY A 44 12.70 9.69 9.02
CA GLY A 44 12.29 10.41 10.21
C GLY A 44 10.79 10.34 10.49
N GLU A 45 9.97 9.99 9.51
CA GLU A 45 8.56 9.70 9.73
C GLU A 45 8.38 8.28 10.27
N ILE A 46 7.69 8.17 11.40
CA ILE A 46 7.51 6.90 12.10
C ILE A 46 6.17 6.29 11.71
N VAL A 47 6.23 5.16 11.03
CA VAL A 47 5.08 4.26 10.83
C VAL A 47 5.27 3.07 11.77
N PRO A 48 4.56 3.02 12.92
CA PRO A 48 4.85 2.06 13.98
C PRO A 48 4.89 0.59 13.53
N PRO A 49 3.99 0.09 12.66
CA PRO A 49 4.10 -1.26 12.13
C PRO A 49 5.40 -1.53 11.36
N LEU A 50 5.96 -0.53 10.68
CA LEU A 50 7.25 -0.70 9.98
C LEU A 50 8.45 -0.81 10.93
N VAL A 51 8.31 -0.31 12.15
CA VAL A 51 9.31 -0.52 13.22
C VAL A 51 9.25 -1.97 13.68
N ASP A 52 8.08 -2.51 14.00
CA ASP A 52 7.90 -3.90 14.40
C ASP A 52 8.36 -4.88 13.31
N LEU A 53 8.13 -4.54 12.04
CA LEU A 53 8.57 -5.32 10.89
C LEU A 53 10.05 -5.11 10.53
N GLY A 54 10.78 -4.30 11.29
CA GLY A 54 12.21 -4.07 11.16
C GLY A 54 12.62 -3.33 9.87
N VAL A 55 11.74 -2.50 9.31
CA VAL A 55 12.06 -1.61 8.18
C VAL A 55 12.59 -0.28 8.67
N LEU A 56 11.97 0.25 9.74
CA LEU A 56 12.38 1.46 10.42
C LEU A 56 12.94 1.14 11.81
N THR A 57 13.79 2.01 12.30
CA THR A 57 14.20 2.04 13.71
C THR A 57 13.17 2.82 14.51
N PRO A 58 13.16 2.72 15.87
CA PRO A 58 12.24 3.48 16.72
C PRO A 58 12.33 5.00 16.56
N ASP A 59 13.46 5.51 16.10
CA ASP A 59 13.70 6.93 15.80
C ASP A 59 13.43 7.31 14.33
N GLY A 60 12.77 6.42 13.58
CA GLY A 60 12.30 6.69 12.22
C GLY A 60 13.36 6.55 11.13
N ARG A 61 14.60 6.13 11.46
CA ARG A 61 15.63 5.89 10.45
C ARG A 61 15.40 4.56 9.73
N VAL A 62 15.80 4.49 8.47
CA VAL A 62 15.70 3.28 7.68
C VAL A 62 16.78 2.27 8.10
N VAL A 63 16.38 1.04 8.41
CA VAL A 63 17.30 -0.06 8.67
C VAL A 63 18.07 -0.36 7.38
N LYS A 64 19.41 -0.25 7.41
CA LYS A 64 20.29 -0.36 6.23
C LYS A 64 20.00 -1.60 5.37
N ALA A 65 19.79 -2.76 5.99
CA ALA A 65 19.46 -4.01 5.29
C ALA A 65 18.06 -4.01 4.66
N LYS A 66 17.21 -3.04 4.99
CA LYS A 66 15.83 -2.89 4.50
C LYS A 66 15.65 -1.70 3.56
N TYR A 67 16.75 -1.05 3.17
CA TYR A 67 16.68 0.16 2.34
C TYR A 67 16.01 -0.08 0.98
N ASP A 68 16.20 -1.25 0.37
CA ASP A 68 15.50 -1.59 -0.87
C ASP A 68 14.00 -1.80 -0.64
N LYS A 69 13.60 -2.37 0.50
CA LYS A 69 12.20 -2.48 0.88
C LYS A 69 11.57 -1.09 1.08
N TYR A 70 12.27 -0.20 1.76
CA TYR A 70 11.84 1.18 1.96
C TYR A 70 11.66 1.92 0.62
N LYS A 71 12.59 1.77 -0.33
CA LYS A 71 12.44 2.33 -1.69
C LYS A 71 11.23 1.75 -2.43
N GLN A 72 10.97 0.44 -2.31
CA GLN A 72 9.78 -0.20 -2.88
C GLN A 72 8.50 0.38 -2.29
N ILE A 73 8.45 0.58 -0.98
CA ILE A 73 7.32 1.20 -0.28
C ILE A 73 7.06 2.60 -0.84
N ASN A 74 8.08 3.46 -0.88
CA ASN A 74 7.92 4.81 -1.39
C ASN A 74 7.49 4.84 -2.87
N ARG A 75 8.06 3.95 -3.69
CA ARG A 75 7.64 3.84 -5.09
C ARG A 75 6.18 3.42 -5.22
N PHE A 76 5.72 2.55 -4.35
CA PHE A 76 4.32 2.15 -4.31
C PHE A 76 3.41 3.31 -3.88
N LEU A 77 3.82 4.08 -2.87
CA LEU A 77 3.09 5.27 -2.43
C LEU A 77 2.97 6.33 -3.53
N GLU A 78 4.00 6.54 -4.36
CA GLU A 78 3.93 7.43 -5.52
C GLU A 78 2.78 7.05 -6.46
N PHE A 79 2.57 5.75 -6.71
CA PHE A 79 1.44 5.28 -7.53
C PHE A 79 0.09 5.47 -6.83
N LEU A 80 0.05 5.24 -5.53
CA LEU A 80 -1.17 5.46 -4.74
C LEU A 80 -1.57 6.93 -4.75
N ASP A 81 -0.62 7.83 -4.58
CA ASP A 81 -0.86 9.27 -4.61
C ASP A 81 -1.49 9.69 -5.94
N ASP A 82 -0.92 9.25 -7.05
CA ASP A 82 -1.46 9.53 -8.38
C ASP A 82 -2.92 9.06 -8.56
N LEU A 83 -3.31 7.99 -7.88
CA LEU A 83 -4.65 7.41 -7.96
C LEU A 83 -5.64 8.03 -6.97
N LEU A 84 -5.22 8.25 -5.73
CA LEU A 84 -6.11 8.57 -4.61
C LEU A 84 -6.17 10.06 -4.28
N ALA A 85 -5.14 10.85 -4.61
CA ALA A 85 -5.11 12.29 -4.30
C ALA A 85 -6.20 13.08 -5.04
N LYS A 86 -6.66 12.57 -6.18
CA LYS A 86 -7.70 13.19 -7.03
C LYS A 86 -9.11 12.64 -6.76
N ASP A 87 -9.20 11.59 -5.97
CA ASP A 87 -10.47 10.98 -5.62
C ASP A 87 -11.12 11.80 -4.50
N GLY A 88 -12.35 12.30 -4.74
CA GLY A 88 -13.12 13.09 -3.79
C GLY A 88 -13.82 12.26 -2.69
N SER A 89 -13.66 10.93 -2.66
CA SER A 89 -14.30 10.09 -1.65
C SER A 89 -13.70 10.31 -0.25
N GLU A 90 -14.55 10.30 0.77
CA GLU A 90 -14.12 10.39 2.17
C GLU A 90 -13.55 9.07 2.70
N THR A 91 -13.92 7.96 2.08
CA THR A 91 -13.51 6.60 2.50
C THR A 91 -12.87 5.89 1.32
N VAL A 92 -11.73 5.28 1.53
CA VAL A 92 -11.02 4.47 0.53
C VAL A 92 -11.09 3.00 0.95
N ARG A 93 -11.70 2.16 0.09
CA ARG A 93 -11.80 0.71 0.29
C ARG A 93 -10.69 0.01 -0.46
N VAL A 94 -9.91 -0.78 0.25
CA VAL A 94 -8.77 -1.49 -0.33
C VAL A 94 -8.85 -2.97 0.02
N VAL A 95 -8.52 -3.82 -0.94
CA VAL A 95 -8.33 -5.25 -0.70
C VAL A 95 -6.93 -5.64 -1.14
N ASP A 96 -6.17 -6.26 -0.24
CA ASP A 96 -4.81 -6.75 -0.47
C ASP A 96 -4.80 -8.28 -0.44
N PHE A 97 -4.67 -8.90 -1.60
CA PHE A 97 -4.63 -10.35 -1.76
C PHE A 97 -3.20 -10.88 -1.72
N GLY A 98 -2.95 -11.87 -0.86
CA GLY A 98 -1.60 -12.38 -0.60
C GLY A 98 -0.77 -11.34 0.14
N CYS A 99 -1.37 -10.72 1.17
CA CYS A 99 -0.77 -9.58 1.88
C CYS A 99 0.55 -9.94 2.57
N GLY A 100 0.82 -11.22 2.85
CA GLY A 100 2.05 -11.69 3.49
C GLY A 100 2.34 -10.94 4.78
N LYS A 101 3.57 -10.42 4.94
CA LYS A 101 3.96 -9.61 6.11
C LYS A 101 3.31 -8.23 6.15
N SER A 102 2.47 -7.91 5.21
CA SER A 102 1.63 -6.69 5.15
C SER A 102 2.39 -5.35 5.25
N TYR A 103 3.67 -5.30 4.86
CA TYR A 103 4.41 -4.03 4.85
C TYR A 103 3.65 -2.93 4.08
N LEU A 104 3.11 -3.28 2.91
CA LEU A 104 2.39 -2.34 2.07
C LEU A 104 1.01 -2.04 2.61
N THR A 105 0.29 -3.04 3.10
CA THR A 105 -1.04 -2.87 3.69
C THR A 105 -1.01 -1.86 4.83
N PHE A 106 -0.02 -1.96 5.75
CA PHE A 106 0.15 -1.01 6.85
C PHE A 106 0.51 0.39 6.36
N VAL A 107 1.37 0.49 5.35
CA VAL A 107 1.75 1.79 4.77
C VAL A 107 0.59 2.44 4.03
N VAL A 108 -0.23 1.65 3.31
CA VAL A 108 -1.45 2.14 2.66
C VAL A 108 -2.42 2.71 3.69
N TYR A 109 -2.63 1.98 4.79
CA TYR A 109 -3.47 2.48 5.88
C TYR A 109 -2.96 3.82 6.43
N HIS A 110 -1.66 3.87 6.76
CA HIS A 110 -1.03 5.10 7.24
C HIS A 110 -1.17 6.25 6.22
N TYR A 111 -0.89 5.99 4.96
CA TYR A 111 -0.98 6.99 3.90
C TYR A 111 -2.40 7.55 3.75
N ILE A 112 -3.41 6.69 3.70
CA ILE A 112 -4.82 7.10 3.58
C ILE A 112 -5.25 7.92 4.81
N THR A 113 -4.88 7.48 6.01
CA THR A 113 -5.38 8.10 7.25
C THR A 113 -4.56 9.31 7.68
N ALA A 114 -3.23 9.23 7.67
CA ALA A 114 -2.35 10.27 8.17
C ALA A 114 -1.97 11.33 7.12
N VAL A 115 -1.84 10.93 5.84
CA VAL A 115 -1.40 11.84 4.78
C VAL A 115 -2.60 12.41 4.01
N LEU A 116 -3.54 11.55 3.57
CA LEU A 116 -4.72 12.00 2.83
C LEU A 116 -5.87 12.45 3.74
N HIS A 117 -5.79 12.20 5.05
CA HIS A 117 -6.85 12.51 6.03
C HIS A 117 -8.22 11.93 5.68
N LYS A 118 -8.23 10.74 5.06
CA LYS A 118 -9.43 9.99 4.69
C LYS A 118 -9.64 8.80 5.61
N ARG A 119 -10.83 8.24 5.60
CA ARG A 119 -11.11 6.96 6.25
C ARG A 119 -10.57 5.82 5.39
N ALA A 120 -9.88 4.86 6.00
CA ALA A 120 -9.43 3.64 5.36
C ALA A 120 -10.33 2.48 5.77
N ASP A 121 -10.80 1.69 4.81
CA ASP A 121 -11.45 0.40 5.03
C ASP A 121 -10.66 -0.65 4.23
N ILE A 122 -9.73 -1.31 4.89
CA ILE A 122 -8.76 -2.19 4.25
C ILE A 122 -8.94 -3.62 4.72
N VAL A 123 -8.96 -4.54 3.78
CA VAL A 123 -9.00 -5.99 4.03
C VAL A 123 -7.75 -6.62 3.44
N GLY A 124 -6.92 -7.22 4.29
CA GLY A 124 -5.81 -8.07 3.90
C GLY A 124 -6.22 -9.55 3.93
N LEU A 125 -5.89 -10.31 2.88
CA LEU A 125 -6.11 -11.74 2.81
C LEU A 125 -4.79 -12.47 2.54
N ASP A 126 -4.59 -13.60 3.23
CA ASP A 126 -3.50 -14.54 2.98
C ASP A 126 -3.99 -15.96 3.32
N LEU A 127 -3.35 -16.97 2.70
CA LEU A 127 -3.68 -18.37 2.98
C LEU A 127 -3.06 -18.88 4.28
N LYS A 128 -2.08 -18.17 4.83
CA LYS A 128 -1.34 -18.57 6.01
C LYS A 128 -1.94 -17.95 7.26
N GLU A 129 -2.56 -18.77 8.10
CA GLU A 129 -3.19 -18.34 9.35
C GLU A 129 -2.19 -17.62 10.28
N GLU A 130 -0.97 -18.14 10.43
CA GLU A 130 0.10 -17.52 11.23
C GLU A 130 0.45 -16.08 10.81
N VAL A 131 0.35 -15.81 9.50
CA VAL A 131 0.59 -14.48 8.94
C VAL A 131 -0.56 -13.54 9.30
N ILE A 132 -1.79 -14.01 9.15
CA ILE A 132 -3.01 -13.28 9.48
C ILE A 132 -3.05 -12.94 10.96
N ASP A 133 -2.75 -13.91 11.83
CA ASP A 133 -2.68 -13.70 13.29
C ASP A 133 -1.64 -12.64 13.67
N HIS A 134 -0.47 -12.70 13.03
CA HIS A 134 0.58 -11.70 13.28
C HIS A 134 0.12 -10.29 12.85
N CYS A 135 -0.42 -10.17 11.64
CA CYS A 135 -0.87 -8.89 11.10
C CYS A 135 -2.04 -8.31 11.88
N SER A 136 -2.99 -9.14 12.30
CA SER A 136 -4.13 -8.74 13.14
C SER A 136 -3.67 -8.17 14.48
N ARG A 137 -2.73 -8.85 15.17
CA ARG A 137 -2.15 -8.35 16.43
C ARG A 137 -1.43 -7.02 16.25
N VAL A 138 -0.71 -6.83 15.15
CA VAL A 138 -0.04 -5.57 14.86
C VAL A 138 -1.06 -4.45 14.60
N ALA A 139 -2.10 -4.71 13.83
CA ALA A 139 -3.16 -3.75 13.58
C ALA A 139 -3.88 -3.34 14.88
N GLU A 140 -4.22 -4.29 15.73
CA GLU A 140 -4.84 -4.07 17.03
C GLU A 140 -3.93 -3.26 17.97
N LYS A 141 -2.64 -3.65 18.07
CA LYS A 141 -1.63 -2.97 18.89
C LYS A 141 -1.55 -1.46 18.58
N TYR A 142 -1.72 -1.08 17.33
CA TYR A 142 -1.63 0.31 16.88
C TYR A 142 -2.98 0.99 16.64
N GLY A 143 -4.09 0.33 16.99
CA GLY A 143 -5.43 0.89 16.88
C GLY A 143 -5.87 1.15 15.44
N TYR A 144 -5.41 0.35 14.50
CA TYR A 144 -5.77 0.46 13.07
C TYR A 144 -7.16 -0.13 12.81
N THR A 145 -8.20 0.52 13.33
CA THR A 145 -9.57 0.01 13.35
C THR A 145 -10.20 -0.22 11.97
N GLY A 146 -9.72 0.48 10.96
CA GLY A 146 -10.15 0.31 9.57
C GLY A 146 -9.34 -0.74 8.79
N LEU A 147 -8.47 -1.51 9.45
CA LEU A 147 -7.62 -2.53 8.84
C LEU A 147 -7.92 -3.89 9.45
N ARG A 148 -8.36 -4.82 8.62
CA ARG A 148 -8.76 -6.17 9.04
C ARG A 148 -8.04 -7.21 8.20
N PHE A 149 -7.73 -8.36 8.80
CA PHE A 149 -7.06 -9.47 8.13
C PHE A 149 -7.88 -10.75 8.24
N PHE A 150 -7.94 -11.52 7.15
CA PHE A 150 -8.67 -12.79 7.10
C PHE A 150 -7.86 -13.85 6.39
N CYS A 151 -7.91 -15.07 6.91
CA CYS A 151 -7.37 -16.25 6.23
C CYS A 151 -8.33 -16.66 5.12
N GLY A 152 -7.85 -16.72 3.89
CA GLY A 152 -8.68 -17.11 2.75
C GLY A 152 -8.08 -16.78 1.39
N ASP A 153 -8.73 -17.34 0.35
CA ASP A 153 -8.41 -17.11 -1.05
C ASP A 153 -9.17 -15.87 -1.57
N ILE A 154 -8.67 -15.28 -2.65
CA ILE A 154 -9.34 -14.17 -3.37
C ILE A 154 -10.78 -14.52 -3.75
N ARG A 155 -11.06 -15.81 -4.06
CA ARG A 155 -12.38 -16.31 -4.41
C ARG A 155 -13.38 -16.25 -3.26
N ASP A 156 -12.89 -16.17 -2.04
CA ASP A 156 -13.71 -16.18 -0.82
C ASP A 156 -14.10 -14.77 -0.37
N TYR A 157 -13.54 -13.75 -1.00
CA TYR A 157 -13.89 -12.37 -0.69
C TYR A 157 -15.37 -12.08 -1.00
N ARG A 158 -16.12 -11.64 0.01
CA ARG A 158 -17.55 -11.31 -0.05
C ARG A 158 -17.87 -9.90 0.42
N GLY A 159 -16.83 -9.05 0.54
CA GLY A 159 -16.99 -7.66 0.94
C GLY A 159 -17.55 -6.76 -0.16
N GLU A 160 -17.71 -5.49 0.18
CA GLU A 160 -18.11 -4.47 -0.78
C GLU A 160 -17.06 -4.32 -1.91
N ARG A 161 -17.50 -3.76 -3.04
CA ARG A 161 -16.60 -3.48 -4.16
C ARG A 161 -15.48 -2.54 -3.71
N PRO A 162 -14.19 -2.95 -3.80
CA PRO A 162 -13.08 -2.11 -3.44
C PRO A 162 -12.81 -1.02 -4.48
N ASP A 163 -12.28 0.11 -4.02
CA ASP A 163 -11.77 1.18 -4.86
C ASP A 163 -10.38 0.81 -5.41
N LEU A 164 -9.62 0.04 -4.61
CA LEU A 164 -8.29 -0.43 -4.95
C LEU A 164 -8.11 -1.90 -4.60
N VAL A 165 -7.52 -2.64 -5.51
CA VAL A 165 -7.07 -4.03 -5.28
C VAL A 165 -5.56 -4.08 -5.39
N ILE A 166 -4.91 -4.62 -4.37
CA ILE A 166 -3.47 -4.89 -4.32
C ILE A 166 -3.27 -6.40 -4.42
N THR A 167 -2.34 -6.81 -5.26
CA THR A 167 -1.91 -8.21 -5.35
C THR A 167 -0.43 -8.24 -5.70
N LEU A 168 0.37 -8.82 -4.81
CA LEU A 168 1.82 -8.88 -4.93
C LEU A 168 2.25 -10.35 -4.96
N HIS A 169 2.88 -10.75 -6.05
CA HIS A 169 3.39 -12.12 -6.25
C HIS A 169 4.91 -12.19 -6.17
#